data_e91998e76268dd7fa756de67c50ab2c8
#
_entry.id   e91998e76268dd7fa756de67c50ab2c8
#
_cell.length_a   1.000
_cell.length_b   1.000
_cell.length_c   1.000
_cell.angle_alpha   90.00
_cell.angle_beta   90.00
_cell.angle_gamma   90.00
#
_symmetry.space_group_name_H-M   'P 1'
#
loop_
_entity.id
_entity.type
_entity.pdbx_description
1 polymer ?
#
loop_
_entity_poly.entity_id
_entity_poly.type
_entity_poly.pdbx_seq_one_letter_code
_entity_poly.pdbx_strand_id
1 'polypeptide(L)'
;MSNIVTMALCRIKNNDKLEYNTDQGADNTFKLYSSMSEILCESVDTFLEGDWEFEIIENEVENYQQIFDTNFAEVYDMWDNGKNNIFFLDLDTIMLKPVSVFDKLNKFQMFNYTDPKTLSGKDANNKYGLKHEHYFNAGVRYYPSNMSQDVWDLGWKYAKDWDYDIWGTEQIIFNEMMFSQNNEVNYWINPTMNYQMMNCEPLAISNAQYQQAIANWNSVDINEAKIMHLHGTRGADKTVMSQWQLWKEVTGDEYEFEHINIVQNNGMAIGVEYK
;
A
#
# COMPACT_ATOMS: atom_id res chain seq x y z
N MET A 1 -14.01 13.65 16.37
CA MET A 1 -12.84 12.85 15.92
C MET A 1 -13.41 11.83 14.98
N SER A 2 -13.06 11.91 13.71
CA SER A 2 -13.45 10.91 12.71
C SER A 2 -12.31 9.95 12.44
N ASN A 3 -12.63 8.75 11.97
CA ASN A 3 -11.69 7.80 11.47
C ASN A 3 -11.87 7.74 9.94
N ILE A 4 -10.82 8.04 9.20
CA ILE A 4 -10.85 8.08 7.75
C ILE A 4 -9.97 6.94 7.23
N VAL A 5 -10.51 6.15 6.31
CA VAL A 5 -9.74 5.21 5.49
C VAL A 5 -9.50 5.86 4.14
N THR A 6 -8.28 5.83 3.67
CA THR A 6 -7.96 6.45 2.38
C THR A 6 -6.97 5.64 1.56
N MET A 7 -7.01 5.82 0.27
CA MET A 7 -6.04 5.39 -0.71
C MET A 7 -5.85 6.47 -1.76
N ALA A 8 -4.82 6.36 -2.58
CA ALA A 8 -4.58 7.29 -3.66
C ALA A 8 -4.77 6.63 -5.02
N LEU A 9 -5.62 7.23 -5.86
CA LEU A 9 -5.82 6.89 -7.25
C LEU A 9 -5.34 8.06 -8.12
N CYS A 10 -4.06 8.05 -8.49
CA CYS A 10 -3.44 9.13 -9.24
C CYS A 10 -3.31 8.80 -10.72
N ARG A 11 -3.76 9.73 -11.60
CA ARG A 11 -3.57 9.67 -13.03
C ARG A 11 -2.40 10.57 -13.45
N ILE A 12 -1.43 10.02 -14.19
CA ILE A 12 -0.34 10.81 -14.78
C ILE A 12 -0.73 11.22 -16.19
N LYS A 13 -0.75 12.56 -16.46
CA LYS A 13 -1.24 13.16 -17.70
C LYS A 13 -0.46 12.76 -18.94
N ASN A 14 0.85 12.61 -18.83
CA ASN A 14 1.75 12.35 -19.96
C ASN A 14 2.46 10.99 -19.81
N ASN A 15 1.69 9.92 -19.85
CA ASN A 15 2.16 8.59 -19.49
C ASN A 15 2.98 7.85 -20.57
N ASP A 16 3.71 8.55 -21.42
CA ASP A 16 4.59 7.91 -22.42
C ASP A 16 5.87 7.28 -21.81
N LYS A 17 6.08 7.40 -20.50
CA LYS A 17 7.33 7.01 -19.81
C LYS A 17 7.20 6.33 -18.45
N LEU A 18 6.05 5.85 -18.04
CA LEU A 18 6.01 5.00 -16.84
C LEU A 18 6.58 3.64 -17.16
N GLU A 19 7.74 3.31 -16.58
CA GLU A 19 8.47 2.05 -16.74
C GLU A 19 7.63 0.79 -16.39
N TYR A 20 6.47 0.95 -15.81
CA TYR A 20 5.62 -0.15 -15.32
C TYR A 20 4.49 -0.55 -16.26
N ASN A 21 4.22 0.17 -17.37
CA ASN A 21 3.09 -0.13 -18.26
C ASN A 21 3.30 0.30 -19.72
N THR A 22 4.21 -0.32 -20.39
CA THR A 22 4.54 0.01 -21.78
C THR A 22 3.56 -0.53 -22.81
N ASP A 23 2.72 -1.51 -22.47
CA ASP A 23 1.97 -2.27 -23.47
C ASP A 23 0.47 -1.98 -23.55
N GLN A 24 -0.15 -1.29 -22.58
CA GLN A 24 -1.61 -1.19 -22.49
C GLN A 24 -2.21 0.20 -22.70
N GLY A 25 -1.43 1.25 -22.72
CA GLY A 25 -1.91 2.64 -22.84
C GLY A 25 -2.49 3.20 -21.52
N ALA A 26 -2.52 4.54 -21.39
CA ALA A 26 -2.89 5.24 -20.15
C ALA A 26 -4.31 4.92 -19.66
N ASP A 27 -5.28 4.80 -20.59
CA ASP A 27 -6.68 4.55 -20.20
C ASP A 27 -6.90 3.15 -19.64
N ASN A 28 -6.25 2.13 -20.20
CA ASN A 28 -6.34 0.76 -19.67
C ASN A 28 -5.63 0.63 -18.32
N THR A 29 -4.52 1.31 -18.14
CA THR A 29 -3.83 1.37 -16.84
C THR A 29 -4.72 2.00 -15.79
N PHE A 30 -5.40 3.10 -16.10
CA PHE A 30 -6.33 3.75 -15.18
C PHE A 30 -7.52 2.84 -14.83
N LYS A 31 -8.08 2.11 -15.81
CA LYS A 31 -9.13 1.10 -15.56
C LYS A 31 -8.67 0.01 -14.59
N LEU A 32 -7.42 -0.46 -14.70
CA LEU A 32 -6.87 -1.44 -13.77
C LEU A 32 -6.72 -0.86 -12.35
N TYR A 33 -6.21 0.36 -12.21
CA TYR A 33 -6.10 1.01 -10.90
C TYR A 33 -7.47 1.30 -10.28
N SER A 34 -8.46 1.73 -11.06
CA SER A 34 -9.84 1.86 -10.60
C SER A 34 -10.38 0.52 -10.11
N SER A 35 -10.14 -0.57 -10.83
CA SER A 35 -10.57 -1.91 -10.41
C SER A 35 -9.86 -2.39 -9.14
N MET A 36 -8.56 -2.05 -8.95
CA MET A 36 -7.88 -2.30 -7.68
C MET A 36 -8.53 -1.53 -6.53
N SER A 37 -8.92 -0.26 -6.76
CA SER A 37 -9.60 0.53 -5.73
C SER A 37 -10.98 -0.02 -5.39
N GLU A 38 -11.77 -0.46 -6.38
CA GLU A 38 -13.07 -1.08 -6.17
C GLU A 38 -12.97 -2.27 -5.20
N ILE A 39 -12.09 -3.24 -5.48
CA ILE A 39 -11.96 -4.45 -4.66
C ILE A 39 -11.31 -4.16 -3.29
N LEU A 40 -10.42 -3.18 -3.21
CA LEU A 40 -9.87 -2.75 -1.94
C LEU A 40 -10.95 -2.10 -1.07
N CYS A 41 -11.78 -1.21 -1.61
CA CYS A 41 -12.94 -0.63 -0.90
C CYS A 41 -13.85 -1.71 -0.34
N GLU A 42 -14.23 -2.69 -1.16
CA GLU A 42 -15.10 -3.80 -0.73
C GLU A 42 -14.45 -4.62 0.39
N SER A 43 -13.14 -4.86 0.31
CA SER A 43 -12.41 -5.59 1.34
C SER A 43 -12.32 -4.82 2.65
N VAL A 44 -12.20 -3.49 2.58
CA VAL A 44 -12.24 -2.61 3.76
C VAL A 44 -13.62 -2.63 4.39
N ASP A 45 -14.69 -2.49 3.59
CA ASP A 45 -16.07 -2.51 4.08
C ASP A 45 -16.40 -3.84 4.77
N THR A 46 -15.87 -4.94 4.25
CA THR A 46 -16.10 -6.28 4.78
C THR A 46 -15.32 -6.57 6.07
N PHE A 47 -14.08 -6.09 6.19
CA PHE A 47 -13.15 -6.56 7.22
C PHE A 47 -12.64 -5.49 8.19
N LEU A 48 -12.82 -4.20 7.95
CA LEU A 48 -12.38 -3.17 8.88
C LEU A 48 -13.45 -2.95 9.97
N GLU A 49 -13.03 -3.12 11.22
CA GLU A 49 -13.91 -2.97 12.39
C GLU A 49 -13.94 -1.52 12.90
N GLY A 50 -15.11 -1.08 13.36
CA GLY A 50 -15.33 0.22 13.96
C GLY A 50 -16.08 1.20 13.05
N ASP A 51 -16.23 2.45 13.50
CA ASP A 51 -16.84 3.51 12.71
C ASP A 51 -15.77 4.26 11.94
N TRP A 52 -15.93 4.35 10.63
CA TRP A 52 -15.00 5.03 9.71
C TRP A 52 -15.71 5.54 8.46
N GLU A 53 -15.05 6.47 7.77
CA GLU A 53 -15.48 7.01 6.48
C GLU A 53 -14.40 6.72 5.45
N PHE A 54 -14.79 6.46 4.20
CA PHE A 54 -13.86 6.21 3.10
C PHE A 54 -13.69 7.48 2.26
N GLU A 55 -12.45 7.92 2.07
CA GLU A 55 -12.11 9.03 1.18
C GLU A 55 -11.02 8.58 0.20
N ILE A 56 -11.30 8.67 -1.11
CA ILE A 56 -10.31 8.35 -2.14
C ILE A 56 -9.62 9.65 -2.58
N ILE A 57 -8.30 9.66 -2.55
CA ILE A 57 -7.49 10.74 -3.12
C ILE A 57 -7.43 10.54 -4.63
N GLU A 58 -8.22 11.31 -5.37
CA GLU A 58 -8.21 11.27 -6.84
C GLU A 58 -7.51 12.51 -7.40
N ASN A 59 -6.33 12.30 -8.00
CA ASN A 59 -5.53 13.40 -8.53
C ASN A 59 -5.00 13.13 -9.93
N GLU A 60 -4.92 14.19 -10.73
CA GLU A 60 -4.25 14.19 -12.01
C GLU A 60 -2.93 14.96 -11.90
N VAL A 61 -1.81 14.27 -12.07
CA VAL A 61 -0.45 14.77 -11.84
C VAL A 61 0.39 14.71 -13.12
N GLU A 62 1.46 15.51 -13.18
CA GLU A 62 2.33 15.56 -14.35
C GLU A 62 3.45 14.49 -14.33
N ASN A 63 3.83 14.04 -13.13
CA ASN A 63 4.91 13.08 -12.97
C ASN A 63 4.79 12.31 -11.64
N TYR A 64 5.63 11.29 -11.49
CA TYR A 64 5.63 10.43 -10.30
C TYR A 64 5.96 11.16 -8.99
N GLN A 65 6.85 12.17 -9.02
CA GLN A 65 7.17 12.97 -7.83
C GLN A 65 5.93 13.67 -7.28
N GLN A 66 5.09 14.22 -8.15
CA GLN A 66 3.87 14.90 -7.74
C GLN A 66 2.86 13.95 -7.09
N ILE A 67 2.89 12.65 -7.39
CA ILE A 67 2.03 11.67 -6.69
C ILE A 67 2.32 11.72 -5.19
N PHE A 68 3.60 11.65 -4.80
CA PHE A 68 3.94 11.69 -3.39
C PHE A 68 3.56 13.03 -2.74
N ASP A 69 3.96 14.16 -3.35
CA ASP A 69 3.69 15.49 -2.79
C ASP A 69 2.19 15.73 -2.61
N THR A 70 1.40 15.33 -3.60
CA THR A 70 -0.06 15.47 -3.56
C THR A 70 -0.68 14.55 -2.52
N ASN A 71 -0.33 13.27 -2.52
CA ASN A 71 -0.87 12.31 -1.54
C ASN A 71 -0.51 12.70 -0.11
N PHE A 72 0.72 13.19 0.11
CA PHE A 72 1.16 13.62 1.43
C PHE A 72 0.41 14.87 1.90
N ALA A 73 0.15 15.83 0.99
CA ALA A 73 -0.63 17.03 1.27
C ALA A 73 -2.09 16.69 1.60
N GLU A 74 -2.74 15.85 0.78
CA GLU A 74 -4.14 15.44 1.00
C GLU A 74 -4.31 14.68 2.33
N VAL A 75 -3.40 13.77 2.66
CA VAL A 75 -3.43 13.07 3.95
C VAL A 75 -3.24 14.04 5.12
N TYR A 76 -2.36 15.05 4.96
CA TYR A 76 -2.18 16.10 5.96
C TYR A 76 -3.45 16.93 6.15
N ASP A 77 -4.12 17.30 5.05
CA ASP A 77 -5.37 18.06 5.09
C ASP A 77 -6.52 17.23 5.72
N MET A 78 -6.62 15.94 5.37
CA MET A 78 -7.56 15.00 6.02
C MET A 78 -7.32 14.87 7.53
N TRP A 79 -6.06 14.90 7.97
CA TRP A 79 -5.73 14.86 9.39
C TRP A 79 -6.28 16.08 10.16
N ASP A 80 -6.51 17.21 9.49
CA ASP A 80 -7.16 18.43 9.98
C ASP A 80 -6.69 18.87 11.39
N ASN A 81 -5.38 19.07 11.53
CA ASN A 81 -4.76 19.48 12.79
C ASN A 81 -5.12 18.58 13.99
N GLY A 82 -5.19 17.31 13.76
CA GLY A 82 -5.43 16.31 14.80
C GLY A 82 -6.91 16.03 15.11
N LYS A 83 -7.81 16.39 14.21
CA LYS A 83 -9.22 16.03 14.36
C LYS A 83 -9.53 14.61 13.92
N ASN A 84 -8.75 14.07 12.98
CA ASN A 84 -9.01 12.78 12.37
C ASN A 84 -7.84 11.80 12.53
N ASN A 85 -8.19 10.52 12.68
CA ASN A 85 -7.25 9.42 12.48
C ASN A 85 -7.32 9.00 11.02
N ILE A 86 -6.16 8.74 10.39
CA ILE A 86 -6.10 8.32 8.99
C ILE A 86 -5.50 6.92 8.89
N PHE A 87 -6.16 6.03 8.18
CA PHE A 87 -5.63 4.72 7.81
C PHE A 87 -5.45 4.67 6.31
N PHE A 88 -4.20 4.77 5.86
CA PHE A 88 -3.83 4.79 4.45
C PHE A 88 -3.44 3.41 3.96
N LEU A 89 -3.96 3.02 2.80
CA LEU A 89 -3.71 1.75 2.13
C LEU A 89 -3.25 1.99 0.69
N ASP A 90 -2.15 1.36 0.28
CA ASP A 90 -1.77 1.37 -1.12
C ASP A 90 -2.78 0.54 -1.95
N LEU A 91 -3.00 0.91 -3.21
CA LEU A 91 -3.99 0.28 -4.10
C LEU A 91 -3.76 -1.22 -4.32
N ASP A 92 -2.50 -1.65 -4.23
CA ASP A 92 -2.11 -3.04 -4.39
C ASP A 92 -2.20 -3.85 -3.07
N THR A 93 -2.99 -3.34 -2.11
CA THR A 93 -3.34 -4.07 -0.89
C THR A 93 -4.74 -4.68 -0.96
N ILE A 94 -5.02 -5.64 -0.10
CA ILE A 94 -6.35 -6.21 0.11
C ILE A 94 -6.49 -6.70 1.56
N MET A 95 -7.63 -6.41 2.20
CA MET A 95 -7.95 -6.99 3.50
C MET A 95 -8.54 -8.38 3.33
N LEU A 96 -8.11 -9.31 4.17
CA LEU A 96 -8.52 -10.73 4.12
C LEU A 96 -9.16 -11.22 5.41
N LYS A 97 -9.06 -10.43 6.50
CA LYS A 97 -9.56 -10.79 7.82
C LYS A 97 -9.88 -9.55 8.65
N PRO A 98 -10.70 -9.68 9.70
CA PRO A 98 -11.05 -8.57 10.57
C PRO A 98 -9.82 -7.81 11.11
N VAL A 99 -9.87 -6.50 10.95
CA VAL A 99 -8.82 -5.53 11.35
C VAL A 99 -9.45 -4.47 12.24
N SER A 100 -8.80 -4.17 13.36
CA SER A 100 -9.16 -3.07 14.25
C SER A 100 -7.91 -2.25 14.54
N VAL A 101 -7.89 -0.98 14.11
CA VAL A 101 -6.73 -0.09 14.23
C VAL A 101 -7.02 1.16 15.04
N PHE A 102 -8.20 1.76 14.91
CA PHE A 102 -8.47 3.11 15.40
C PHE A 102 -8.44 3.24 16.93
N ASP A 103 -8.82 2.21 17.65
CA ASP A 103 -8.84 2.21 19.13
C ASP A 103 -7.52 1.74 19.76
N LYS A 104 -6.58 1.27 18.96
CA LYS A 104 -5.37 0.58 19.45
C LYS A 104 -4.09 1.34 19.20
N LEU A 105 -4.09 2.24 18.22
CA LEU A 105 -2.89 2.94 17.79
C LEU A 105 -2.97 4.42 18.18
N ASN A 106 -1.90 4.92 18.77
CA ASN A 106 -1.80 6.31 19.21
C ASN A 106 -0.53 7.01 18.70
N LYS A 107 0.15 6.42 17.72
CA LYS A 107 1.36 6.97 17.09
C LYS A 107 1.33 6.69 15.61
N PHE A 108 2.02 7.50 14.82
CA PHE A 108 2.26 7.21 13.41
C PHE A 108 2.93 5.85 13.28
N GLN A 109 2.35 4.98 12.47
CA GLN A 109 2.72 3.59 12.40
C GLN A 109 2.75 3.12 10.94
N MET A 110 3.80 2.39 10.59
CA MET A 110 3.85 1.49 9.45
C MET A 110 3.95 0.05 9.95
N PHE A 111 3.49 -0.89 9.14
CA PHE A 111 3.43 -2.29 9.54
C PHE A 111 4.35 -3.11 8.66
N ASN A 112 5.00 -4.08 9.27
CA ASN A 112 5.99 -4.97 8.66
C ASN A 112 7.22 -4.23 8.12
N TYR A 113 8.37 -4.80 8.28
CA TYR A 113 9.63 -4.22 7.80
C TYR A 113 10.14 -4.95 6.56
N THR A 114 10.81 -4.20 5.73
CA THR A 114 11.56 -4.70 4.59
C THR A 114 13.02 -4.86 5.00
N ASP A 115 13.72 -5.85 4.47
CA ASP A 115 15.17 -5.98 4.70
C ASP A 115 15.88 -4.68 4.26
N PRO A 116 16.60 -3.98 5.16
CA PRO A 116 17.33 -2.75 4.81
C PRO A 116 18.42 -2.99 3.75
N LYS A 117 18.70 -4.25 3.40
CA LYS A 117 19.59 -4.62 2.30
C LYS A 117 18.89 -4.62 0.94
N THR A 118 17.58 -4.39 0.87
CA THR A 118 16.90 -4.19 -0.40
C THR A 118 17.48 -2.97 -1.11
N LEU A 119 17.36 -2.92 -2.43
CA LEU A 119 17.98 -1.88 -3.27
C LEU A 119 17.67 -0.46 -2.74
N SER A 120 16.43 -0.17 -2.39
CA SER A 120 16.01 1.14 -1.88
C SER A 120 16.63 1.48 -0.52
N GLY A 121 16.66 0.57 0.42
CA GLY A 121 17.29 0.79 1.73
C GLY A 121 18.80 0.98 1.62
N LYS A 122 19.46 0.23 0.74
CA LYS A 122 20.90 0.34 0.52
C LYS A 122 21.28 1.65 -0.14
N ASP A 123 20.56 2.06 -1.17
CA ASP A 123 20.85 3.30 -1.91
C ASP A 123 20.54 4.51 -1.06
N ALA A 124 19.46 4.51 -0.31
CA ALA A 124 19.15 5.54 0.65
C ALA A 124 20.18 5.63 1.78
N ASN A 125 20.55 4.52 2.38
CA ASN A 125 21.60 4.49 3.41
C ASN A 125 22.94 5.04 2.88
N ASN A 126 23.30 4.69 1.66
CA ASN A 126 24.52 5.17 1.03
C ASN A 126 24.46 6.66 0.70
N LYS A 127 23.34 7.14 0.14
CA LYS A 127 23.20 8.53 -0.32
C LYS A 127 22.94 9.50 0.84
N TYR A 128 22.13 9.12 1.82
CA TYR A 128 21.68 10.00 2.89
C TYR A 128 22.25 9.68 4.26
N GLY A 129 23.10 8.67 4.37
CA GLY A 129 23.78 8.29 5.62
C GLY A 129 22.83 7.75 6.69
N LEU A 130 21.65 7.26 6.30
CA LEU A 130 20.66 6.73 7.21
C LEU A 130 21.13 5.39 7.79
N LYS A 131 20.95 5.21 9.10
CA LYS A 131 21.46 4.05 9.85
C LYS A 131 20.37 3.39 10.68
N HIS A 132 19.23 3.10 10.06
CA HIS A 132 18.19 2.35 10.75
C HIS A 132 18.44 0.85 10.63
N GLU A 133 18.31 0.13 11.74
CA GLU A 133 18.39 -1.34 11.76
C GLU A 133 17.19 -1.99 11.08
N HIS A 134 16.07 -1.28 11.06
CA HIS A 134 14.81 -1.71 10.47
C HIS A 134 14.33 -0.68 9.46
N TYR A 135 13.66 -1.15 8.44
CA TYR A 135 13.12 -0.34 7.37
C TYR A 135 11.71 -0.84 7.06
N PHE A 136 10.70 -0.01 7.31
CA PHE A 136 9.30 -0.40 7.17
C PHE A 136 8.79 -0.10 5.77
N ASN A 137 7.94 -0.99 5.25
CA ASN A 137 7.22 -0.77 4.01
C ASN A 137 6.06 0.19 4.24
N ALA A 138 5.86 1.13 3.32
CA ALA A 138 4.90 2.22 3.44
C ALA A 138 3.51 1.90 2.86
N GLY A 139 3.24 0.69 2.39
CA GLY A 139 1.95 0.36 1.76
C GLY A 139 0.75 0.34 2.71
N VAL A 140 0.99 0.22 4.01
CA VAL A 140 -0.05 0.32 5.05
C VAL A 140 0.43 1.25 6.14
N ARG A 141 -0.26 2.40 6.31
CA ARG A 141 0.14 3.48 7.23
C ARG A 141 -1.03 3.93 8.10
N TYR A 142 -0.74 4.25 9.34
CA TYR A 142 -1.70 4.83 10.27
C TYR A 142 -1.20 6.16 10.83
N TYR A 143 -2.00 7.19 10.70
CA TYR A 143 -1.74 8.55 11.20
C TYR A 143 -2.75 8.86 12.30
N PRO A 144 -2.37 8.83 13.57
CA PRO A 144 -3.29 9.14 14.66
C PRO A 144 -3.58 10.63 14.77
N SER A 145 -4.77 10.97 15.22
CA SER A 145 -5.17 12.36 15.46
C SER A 145 -4.25 13.09 16.44
N ASN A 146 -3.63 12.40 17.38
CA ASN A 146 -2.69 12.98 18.35
C ASN A 146 -1.23 13.04 17.86
N MET A 147 -0.97 12.80 16.58
CA MET A 147 0.37 12.99 16.01
C MET A 147 0.82 14.44 16.15
N SER A 148 2.08 14.68 16.52
CA SER A 148 2.58 16.04 16.65
C SER A 148 2.83 16.69 15.28
N GLN A 149 2.67 18.02 15.20
CA GLN A 149 3.01 18.80 14.00
C GLN A 149 4.49 18.62 13.62
N ASP A 150 5.38 18.47 14.60
CA ASP A 150 6.82 18.27 14.34
C ASP A 150 7.13 17.04 13.48
N VAL A 151 6.30 15.99 13.56
CA VAL A 151 6.44 14.78 12.70
C VAL A 151 6.06 15.10 11.27
N TRP A 152 5.00 15.89 11.06
CA TRP A 152 4.59 16.35 9.73
C TRP A 152 5.65 17.29 9.13
N ASP A 153 6.16 18.24 9.92
CA ASP A 153 7.18 19.19 9.49
C ASP A 153 8.47 18.46 9.08
N LEU A 154 8.81 17.39 9.78
CA LEU A 154 9.93 16.53 9.41
C LEU A 154 9.68 15.84 8.06
N GLY A 155 8.49 15.30 7.83
CA GLY A 155 8.11 14.71 6.53
C GLY A 155 8.25 15.73 5.39
N TRP A 156 7.72 16.94 5.56
CA TRP A 156 7.86 18.05 4.59
C TRP A 156 9.29 18.47 4.34
N LYS A 157 10.11 18.50 5.40
CA LYS A 157 11.53 18.81 5.28
C LYS A 157 12.24 17.78 4.41
N TYR A 158 12.04 16.50 4.69
CA TYR A 158 12.64 15.45 3.89
C TYR A 158 12.12 15.47 2.46
N ALA A 159 10.82 15.63 2.24
CA ALA A 159 10.23 15.71 0.90
C ALA A 159 10.90 16.77 0.01
N LYS A 160 11.31 17.90 0.56
CA LYS A 160 12.01 18.98 -0.18
C LYS A 160 13.45 18.65 -0.53
N ASP A 161 14.11 17.87 0.31
CA ASP A 161 15.56 17.63 0.22
C ASP A 161 15.89 16.35 -0.55
N TRP A 162 14.87 15.55 -0.96
CA TRP A 162 15.07 14.22 -1.53
C TRP A 162 15.08 14.23 -3.06
N ASP A 163 15.86 13.28 -3.57
CA ASP A 163 15.94 12.99 -4.98
C ASP A 163 14.98 11.85 -5.32
N TYR A 164 13.91 12.18 -6.01
CA TYR A 164 12.84 11.26 -6.38
C TYR A 164 13.22 10.30 -7.51
N ASP A 165 14.41 10.45 -8.10
CA ASP A 165 14.92 9.46 -9.05
C ASP A 165 15.32 8.13 -8.38
N ILE A 166 15.28 8.09 -7.03
CA ILE A 166 15.54 6.88 -6.27
C ILE A 166 14.21 6.20 -5.93
N TRP A 167 14.03 5.00 -6.43
CA TRP A 167 12.86 4.18 -6.11
C TRP A 167 12.69 3.97 -4.60
N GLY A 168 11.46 4.17 -4.11
CA GLY A 168 11.13 4.02 -2.71
C GLY A 168 11.50 5.20 -1.82
N THR A 169 11.77 6.38 -2.40
CA THR A 169 12.10 7.60 -1.64
C THR A 169 11.00 7.97 -0.66
N GLU A 170 9.73 7.88 -1.05
CA GLU A 170 8.58 8.13 -0.18
C GLU A 170 8.59 7.23 1.05
N GLN A 171 8.94 5.96 0.88
CA GLN A 171 9.04 5.00 1.97
C GLN A 171 10.10 5.40 2.98
N ILE A 172 11.20 6.00 2.53
CA ILE A 172 12.27 6.49 3.40
C ILE A 172 11.79 7.67 4.24
N ILE A 173 11.08 8.62 3.63
CA ILE A 173 10.50 9.78 4.33
C ILE A 173 9.59 9.30 5.47
N PHE A 174 8.70 8.37 5.20
CA PHE A 174 7.82 7.81 6.22
C PHE A 174 8.59 7.05 7.33
N ASN A 175 9.68 6.37 6.99
CA ASN A 175 10.54 5.75 8.00
C ASN A 175 11.17 6.80 8.93
N GLU A 176 11.68 7.91 8.39
CA GLU A 176 12.22 9.01 9.20
C GLU A 176 11.17 9.63 10.11
N MET A 177 9.95 9.86 9.60
CA MET A 177 8.82 10.33 10.42
C MET A 177 8.51 9.36 11.56
N MET A 178 8.50 8.06 11.31
CA MET A 178 8.20 7.05 12.32
C MET A 178 9.29 6.99 13.38
N PHE A 179 10.56 6.99 12.99
CA PHE A 179 11.68 6.93 13.91
C PHE A 179 11.87 8.20 14.75
N SER A 180 11.44 9.36 14.22
CA SER A 180 11.53 10.64 14.94
C SER A 180 10.67 10.72 16.20
N GLN A 181 9.67 9.87 16.34
CA GLN A 181 8.73 9.90 17.45
C GLN A 181 9.31 9.40 18.79
N ASN A 182 10.63 9.26 18.90
CA ASN A 182 11.37 8.88 20.13
C ASN A 182 10.79 7.64 20.81
N ASN A 183 10.73 6.56 20.09
CA ASN A 183 10.08 5.39 20.60
C ASN A 183 11.11 4.35 20.99
N GLU A 184 11.02 3.92 22.22
CA GLU A 184 11.42 2.57 22.56
C GLU A 184 10.77 1.64 21.52
N VAL A 185 11.58 0.77 20.92
CA VAL A 185 11.24 -0.09 19.78
C VAL A 185 10.20 -1.15 20.17
N ASN A 186 9.06 -0.70 20.65
CA ASN A 186 7.84 -1.48 20.73
C ASN A 186 6.99 -1.21 19.47
N TYR A 187 7.68 -1.04 18.33
CA TYR A 187 7.03 -1.02 17.06
C TYR A 187 6.32 -2.36 16.91
N TRP A 188 5.07 -2.26 16.67
CA TRP A 188 4.28 -3.39 16.30
C TRP A 188 4.79 -3.89 14.94
N ILE A 189 5.87 -4.68 15.00
CA ILE A 189 6.20 -5.56 13.91
C ILE A 189 5.04 -6.55 13.84
N ASN A 190 3.98 -6.12 13.18
CA ASN A 190 2.85 -6.98 12.93
C ASN A 190 2.80 -7.29 11.44
N PRO A 191 3.54 -8.31 11.00
CA PRO A 191 3.61 -8.68 9.60
C PRO A 191 2.25 -9.08 9.04
N THR A 192 1.27 -9.42 9.88
CA THR A 192 -0.08 -9.76 9.43
C THR A 192 -0.84 -8.54 8.90
N MET A 193 -0.48 -7.32 9.35
CA MET A 193 -1.12 -6.06 8.95
C MET A 193 -0.56 -5.46 7.65
N ASN A 194 0.53 -5.98 7.15
CA ASN A 194 1.12 -5.64 5.84
C ASN A 194 1.94 -6.86 5.38
N TYR A 195 1.23 -7.94 5.07
CA TYR A 195 1.84 -9.18 4.62
C TYR A 195 2.31 -9.00 3.18
N GLN A 196 3.62 -8.90 2.99
CA GLN A 196 4.20 -8.56 1.70
C GLN A 196 4.32 -9.78 0.80
N MET A 197 3.75 -9.69 -0.39
CA MET A 197 3.89 -10.68 -1.46
C MET A 197 4.64 -10.06 -2.64
N MET A 198 5.84 -10.54 -2.88
CA MET A 198 6.69 -10.07 -3.98
C MET A 198 6.51 -10.93 -5.22
N ASN A 199 6.40 -10.27 -6.39
CA ASN A 199 6.25 -10.94 -7.69
C ASN A 199 5.09 -11.93 -7.75
N CYS A 200 3.98 -11.63 -7.07
CA CYS A 200 2.82 -12.49 -7.00
C CYS A 200 2.11 -12.58 -8.35
N GLU A 201 1.87 -13.80 -8.78
CA GLU A 201 0.91 -14.12 -9.84
C GLU A 201 -0.18 -15.02 -9.25
N PRO A 202 -1.43 -15.01 -9.76
CA PRO A 202 -2.50 -15.86 -9.23
C PRO A 202 -2.11 -17.33 -9.09
N LEU A 203 -1.32 -17.84 -10.05
CA LEU A 203 -0.78 -19.20 -10.02
C LEU A 203 0.25 -19.42 -8.90
N ALA A 204 0.97 -18.37 -8.48
CA ALA A 204 1.95 -18.48 -7.42
C ALA A 204 1.31 -18.56 -6.04
N ILE A 205 0.14 -17.93 -5.85
CA ILE A 205 -0.60 -17.92 -4.59
C ILE A 205 -0.92 -19.37 -4.15
N SER A 206 -1.28 -20.24 -5.10
CA SER A 206 -1.59 -21.65 -4.83
C SER A 206 -0.38 -22.59 -4.75
N ASN A 207 0.84 -22.06 -4.97
CA ASN A 207 2.07 -22.86 -4.96
C ASN A 207 2.66 -22.97 -3.55
N ALA A 208 2.65 -24.16 -2.97
CA ALA A 208 3.11 -24.39 -1.60
C ALA A 208 4.58 -23.98 -1.35
N GLN A 209 5.48 -24.14 -2.32
CA GLN A 209 6.87 -23.72 -2.17
C GLN A 209 6.99 -22.19 -2.15
N TYR A 210 6.22 -21.50 -2.98
CA TYR A 210 6.16 -20.05 -2.99
C TYR A 210 5.55 -19.52 -1.69
N GLN A 211 4.43 -20.09 -1.21
CA GLN A 211 3.83 -19.74 0.06
C GLN A 211 4.82 -19.89 1.22
N GLN A 212 5.59 -20.98 1.25
CA GLN A 212 6.61 -21.18 2.28
C GLN A 212 7.74 -20.13 2.21
N ALA A 213 8.19 -19.76 1.01
CA ALA A 213 9.20 -18.73 0.85
C ALA A 213 8.70 -17.35 1.33
N ILE A 214 7.45 -17.01 1.02
CA ILE A 214 6.81 -15.77 1.46
C ILE A 214 6.54 -15.78 2.96
N ALA A 215 6.11 -16.90 3.54
CA ALA A 215 5.94 -17.05 4.97
C ALA A 215 7.28 -16.87 5.72
N ASN A 216 8.37 -17.41 5.19
CA ASN A 216 9.71 -17.19 5.75
C ASN A 216 10.13 -15.72 5.70
N TRP A 217 9.81 -15.01 4.61
CA TRP A 217 10.09 -13.58 4.48
C TRP A 217 9.33 -12.76 5.52
N ASN A 218 8.03 -12.99 5.66
CA ASN A 218 7.18 -12.24 6.59
C ASN A 218 7.32 -12.73 8.04
N SER A 219 8.00 -13.84 8.27
CA SER A 219 8.13 -14.50 9.59
C SER A 219 6.78 -14.95 10.20
N VAL A 220 5.74 -15.09 9.38
CA VAL A 220 4.41 -15.59 9.75
C VAL A 220 3.82 -16.41 8.60
N ASP A 221 2.85 -17.26 8.91
CA ASP A 221 2.12 -18.03 7.91
C ASP A 221 1.21 -17.11 7.06
N ILE A 222 1.05 -17.41 5.77
CA ILE A 222 0.18 -16.66 4.87
C ILE A 222 -1.28 -16.66 5.37
N ASN A 223 -1.71 -17.75 6.01
CA ASN A 223 -3.03 -17.86 6.61
C ASN A 223 -3.26 -16.91 7.79
N GLU A 224 -2.23 -16.26 8.31
CA GLU A 224 -2.34 -15.25 9.36
C GLU A 224 -2.46 -13.83 8.81
N ALA A 225 -2.23 -13.64 7.51
CA ALA A 225 -2.34 -12.34 6.86
C ALA A 225 -3.73 -11.73 7.08
N LYS A 226 -3.76 -10.48 7.51
CA LYS A 226 -4.97 -9.67 7.65
C LYS A 226 -5.09 -8.67 6.51
N ILE A 227 -3.99 -8.02 6.18
CA ILE A 227 -3.86 -7.15 5.01
C ILE A 227 -2.69 -7.70 4.21
N MET A 228 -2.95 -8.05 2.95
CA MET A 228 -1.94 -8.50 2.01
C MET A 228 -1.57 -7.36 1.08
N HIS A 229 -0.28 -7.17 0.88
CA HIS A 229 0.30 -6.16 0.00
C HIS A 229 1.02 -6.86 -1.16
N LEU A 230 0.50 -6.68 -2.36
CA LEU A 230 0.92 -7.38 -3.57
C LEU A 230 2.04 -6.64 -4.31
N HIS A 231 2.90 -5.95 -3.57
CA HIS A 231 3.95 -5.12 -4.13
C HIS A 231 4.98 -5.94 -4.93
N GLY A 232 5.54 -5.31 -5.95
CA GLY A 232 6.51 -5.97 -6.82
C GLY A 232 5.90 -6.97 -7.81
N THR A 233 4.56 -7.04 -7.90
CA THR A 233 3.90 -7.72 -9.02
C THR A 233 4.23 -6.99 -10.31
N ARG A 234 4.60 -7.76 -11.36
CA ARG A 234 4.91 -7.17 -12.65
C ARG A 234 3.64 -6.90 -13.43
N GLY A 235 3.12 -5.67 -13.31
CA GLY A 235 1.97 -5.17 -14.05
C GLY A 235 0.69 -5.11 -13.22
N ALA A 236 -0.09 -4.05 -13.47
CA ALA A 236 -1.35 -3.78 -12.78
C ALA A 236 -2.41 -4.87 -13.03
N ASP A 237 -2.39 -5.49 -14.21
CA ASP A 237 -3.24 -6.63 -14.56
C ASP A 237 -3.02 -7.84 -13.61
N LYS A 238 -1.77 -8.14 -13.29
CA LYS A 238 -1.45 -9.23 -12.36
C LYS A 238 -1.86 -8.91 -10.94
N THR A 239 -1.72 -7.67 -10.53
CA THR A 239 -2.13 -7.21 -9.20
C THR A 239 -3.64 -7.36 -9.03
N VAL A 240 -4.45 -6.83 -9.95
CA VAL A 240 -5.91 -6.91 -9.85
C VAL A 240 -6.42 -8.37 -9.96
N MET A 241 -5.80 -9.20 -10.79
CA MET A 241 -6.10 -10.64 -10.84
C MET A 241 -5.79 -11.33 -9.51
N SER A 242 -4.69 -10.96 -8.87
CA SER A 242 -4.29 -11.53 -7.56
C SER A 242 -5.22 -11.07 -6.44
N GLN A 243 -5.63 -9.79 -6.42
CA GLN A 243 -6.64 -9.29 -5.49
C GLN A 243 -7.97 -10.04 -5.67
N TRP A 244 -8.43 -10.19 -6.92
CA TRP A 244 -9.65 -10.92 -7.23
C TRP A 244 -9.59 -12.39 -6.79
N GLN A 245 -8.46 -13.06 -7.03
CA GLN A 245 -8.27 -14.45 -6.62
C GLN A 245 -8.31 -14.60 -5.09
N LEU A 246 -7.63 -13.72 -4.37
CA LEU A 246 -7.62 -13.70 -2.90
C LEU A 246 -9.01 -13.41 -2.34
N TRP A 247 -9.73 -12.45 -2.93
CA TRP A 247 -11.09 -12.14 -2.55
C TRP A 247 -11.98 -13.40 -2.65
N LYS A 248 -11.95 -14.06 -3.81
CA LYS A 248 -12.71 -15.28 -4.05
C LYS A 248 -12.36 -16.41 -3.08
N GLU A 249 -11.07 -16.58 -2.74
CA GLU A 249 -10.63 -17.60 -1.79
C GLU A 249 -11.13 -17.34 -0.36
N VAL A 250 -11.24 -16.08 0.04
CA VAL A 250 -11.63 -15.70 1.40
C VAL A 250 -13.15 -15.64 1.56
N THR A 251 -13.87 -15.10 0.58
CA THR A 251 -15.32 -14.89 0.66
C THR A 251 -16.14 -16.04 0.04
N GLY A 252 -15.56 -16.75 -0.91
CA GLY A 252 -16.26 -17.71 -1.75
C GLY A 252 -16.98 -17.08 -2.95
N ASP A 253 -16.99 -15.75 -3.06
CA ASP A 253 -17.70 -14.98 -4.08
C ASP A 253 -16.75 -14.40 -5.12
N GLU A 254 -17.24 -14.24 -6.36
CA GLU A 254 -16.52 -13.57 -7.44
C GLU A 254 -16.84 -12.07 -7.42
N TYR A 255 -15.81 -11.21 -7.44
CA TYR A 255 -16.01 -9.78 -7.55
C TYR A 255 -16.23 -9.36 -9.00
N GLU A 256 -17.27 -8.55 -9.25
CA GLU A 256 -17.59 -7.99 -10.57
C GLU A 256 -17.12 -6.53 -10.66
N PHE A 257 -16.08 -6.28 -11.45
CA PHE A 257 -15.56 -4.94 -11.67
C PHE A 257 -16.37 -4.13 -12.68
N GLU A 258 -16.39 -2.81 -12.54
CA GLU A 258 -17.05 -1.92 -13.48
C GLU A 258 -16.35 -1.90 -14.85
N HIS A 259 -15.04 -1.82 -14.89
CA HIS A 259 -14.26 -1.52 -16.08
C HIS A 259 -13.56 -2.71 -16.75
N ILE A 260 -13.53 -3.87 -16.08
CA ILE A 260 -12.84 -5.06 -16.56
C ILE A 260 -13.64 -6.33 -16.30
N ASN A 261 -13.28 -7.40 -17.03
CA ASN A 261 -13.69 -8.76 -16.71
C ASN A 261 -12.44 -9.60 -16.41
N ILE A 262 -12.51 -10.46 -15.41
CA ILE A 262 -11.46 -11.45 -15.15
C ILE A 262 -11.71 -12.67 -16.03
N VAL A 263 -10.74 -12.98 -16.88
CA VAL A 263 -10.72 -14.20 -17.66
C VAL A 263 -10.23 -15.34 -16.79
N GLN A 264 -11.02 -16.42 -16.74
CA GLN A 264 -10.76 -17.55 -15.86
C GLN A 264 -10.48 -18.82 -16.65
N ASN A 265 -9.62 -19.69 -16.08
CA ASN A 265 -9.47 -21.07 -16.50
C ASN A 265 -9.47 -21.97 -15.25
N ASN A 266 -10.43 -22.91 -15.20
CA ASN A 266 -10.64 -23.79 -14.04
C ASN A 266 -10.73 -23.03 -12.69
N GLY A 267 -11.42 -21.87 -12.69
CA GLY A 267 -11.63 -21.04 -11.50
C GLY A 267 -10.45 -20.16 -11.09
N MET A 268 -9.36 -20.16 -11.85
CA MET A 268 -8.21 -19.29 -11.65
C MET A 268 -8.21 -18.12 -12.63
N ALA A 269 -7.86 -16.93 -12.15
CA ALA A 269 -7.65 -15.76 -12.99
C ALA A 269 -6.41 -15.95 -13.88
N ILE A 270 -6.57 -15.79 -15.19
CA ILE A 270 -5.51 -15.96 -16.20
C ILE A 270 -5.33 -14.75 -17.11
N GLY A 271 -6.22 -13.78 -17.04
CA GLY A 271 -6.17 -12.57 -17.87
C GLY A 271 -7.23 -11.56 -17.48
N VAL A 272 -7.15 -10.40 -18.13
CA VAL A 272 -8.10 -9.30 -17.99
C VAL A 272 -8.61 -8.91 -19.38
N GLU A 273 -9.90 -8.69 -19.51
CA GLU A 273 -10.55 -8.08 -20.68
C GLU A 273 -11.17 -6.74 -20.27
N TYR A 274 -10.93 -5.70 -21.05
CA TYR A 274 -11.47 -4.36 -20.79
C TYR A 274 -12.90 -4.24 -21.34
N LYS A 275 -13.78 -3.68 -20.51
CA LYS A 275 -15.16 -3.34 -20.89
C LYS A 275 -15.23 -2.06 -21.69
#